data_249bc470ceee31192c6e73e1a5c365e8
#
_entry.id   249bc470ceee31192c6e73e1a5c365e8
#
_cell.length_a   1.000
_cell.length_b   1.000
_cell.length_c   1.000
_cell.angle_alpha   90.00
_cell.angle_beta   90.00
_cell.angle_gamma   90.00
#
_symmetry.space_group_name_H-M   'P 1'
#
loop_
_entity.id
_entity.type
_entity.pdbx_description
1 polymer ?
#
loop_
_entity_poly.entity_id
_entity_poly.type
_entity_poly.pdbx_seq_one_letter_code
_entity_poly.pdbx_strand_id
1 'polypeptide(L)'
;MRRILVTGALGQIGAELTPALRARYGAAHVIASDLAEARPGDDLYERLDCTQAEAVADLISRRDIDVVYHLAALLSAVAEDRPQDAWSVNMSGLYNVLEAARRFGCQVFFPSSIAAFGPSTPRRGTPQITIQRPTTIYGVTKVAGELLCDYYATRFGVDARGLRLPGLVSSVAPPGGGTTDYAVEMFRAAVRRKRYCCFLAAETRLDMMYMPDATRAIMDLMEADPERLRYRNAYNVTGMSVTPREIAAEISGHAPSFAADYRSDPLRQAIADSWPQSLDASAAREDWGFAPRFDLAAMTRDMLARLNAATGPFDDSISHGVPNANAGFG
;
A
#
# COMPACT_ATOMS: atom_id res chain seq x y z
N MET A 1 1.52 -17.28 21.46
CA MET A 1 0.74 -16.58 20.39
C MET A 1 1.53 -15.38 19.99
N ARG A 2 1.65 -15.10 18.69
CA ARG A 2 2.45 -13.96 18.19
C ARG A 2 1.79 -12.63 18.54
N ARG A 3 2.54 -11.68 19.07
CA ARG A 3 2.11 -10.29 19.27
C ARG A 3 2.56 -9.45 18.09
N ILE A 4 1.64 -8.71 17.54
CA ILE A 4 1.79 -8.03 16.25
C ILE A 4 1.67 -6.52 16.44
N LEU A 5 2.59 -5.77 15.87
CA LEU A 5 2.52 -4.31 15.74
C LEU A 5 2.29 -3.95 14.27
N VAL A 6 1.30 -3.10 14.00
CA VAL A 6 1.06 -2.51 12.67
C VAL A 6 1.32 -1.02 12.76
N THR A 7 2.38 -0.53 12.13
CA THR A 7 2.63 0.91 12.01
C THR A 7 2.01 1.45 10.74
N GLY A 8 1.52 2.70 10.73
CA GLY A 8 0.74 3.22 9.61
C GLY A 8 -0.63 2.54 9.49
N ALA A 9 -1.20 2.14 10.62
CA ALA A 9 -2.44 1.36 10.69
C ALA A 9 -3.68 2.12 10.16
N LEU A 10 -3.65 3.44 10.14
CA LEU A 10 -4.74 4.27 9.63
C LEU A 10 -4.62 4.54 8.11
N GLY A 11 -3.50 4.14 7.50
CA GLY A 11 -3.28 4.24 6.05
C GLY A 11 -4.11 3.24 5.23
N GLN A 12 -3.96 3.29 3.91
CA GLN A 12 -4.76 2.49 2.98
C GLN A 12 -4.63 0.97 3.22
N ILE A 13 -3.40 0.46 3.34
CA ILE A 13 -3.16 -0.96 3.64
C ILE A 13 -3.56 -1.27 5.09
N GLY A 14 -3.14 -0.43 6.03
CA GLY A 14 -3.34 -0.65 7.46
C GLY A 14 -4.80 -0.74 7.87
N ALA A 15 -5.68 0.06 7.24
CA ALA A 15 -7.12 0.06 7.51
C ALA A 15 -7.83 -1.27 7.16
N GLU A 16 -7.26 -2.08 6.27
CA GLU A 16 -7.79 -3.41 5.91
C GLU A 16 -6.94 -4.55 6.50
N LEU A 17 -5.62 -4.40 6.58
CA LEU A 17 -4.75 -5.42 7.15
C LEU A 17 -4.94 -5.58 8.67
N THR A 18 -5.07 -4.47 9.41
CA THR A 18 -5.23 -4.54 10.88
C THR A 18 -6.47 -5.34 11.30
N PRO A 19 -7.68 -5.10 10.75
CA PRO A 19 -8.84 -5.93 11.05
C PRO A 19 -8.65 -7.40 10.62
N ALA A 20 -8.01 -7.66 9.49
CA ALA A 20 -7.74 -9.02 9.02
C ALA A 20 -6.80 -9.78 9.98
N LEU A 21 -5.74 -9.12 10.46
CA LEU A 21 -4.83 -9.68 11.46
C LEU A 21 -5.57 -9.93 12.79
N ARG A 22 -6.40 -8.99 13.23
CA ARG A 22 -7.23 -9.14 14.44
C ARG A 22 -8.20 -10.32 14.34
N ALA A 23 -8.80 -10.53 13.16
CA ALA A 23 -9.65 -11.67 12.91
C ALA A 23 -8.89 -13.02 12.93
N ARG A 24 -7.65 -13.03 12.41
CA ARG A 24 -6.83 -14.26 12.31
C ARG A 24 -6.13 -14.63 13.60
N TYR A 25 -5.59 -13.67 14.34
CA TYR A 25 -4.74 -13.91 15.52
C TYR A 25 -5.42 -13.57 16.85
N GLY A 26 -6.59 -12.95 16.81
CA GLY A 26 -7.29 -12.41 17.97
C GLY A 26 -6.96 -10.93 18.21
N ALA A 27 -7.98 -10.13 18.48
CA ALA A 27 -7.85 -8.67 18.62
C ALA A 27 -6.77 -8.27 19.65
N ALA A 28 -6.74 -8.94 20.81
CA ALA A 28 -5.81 -8.65 21.91
C ALA A 28 -4.31 -8.82 21.53
N HIS A 29 -4.01 -9.47 20.41
CA HIS A 29 -2.65 -9.74 19.95
C HIS A 29 -2.17 -8.76 18.88
N VAL A 30 -3.01 -7.82 18.42
CA VAL A 30 -2.67 -6.90 17.33
C VAL A 30 -2.84 -5.45 17.77
N ILE A 31 -1.70 -4.80 17.93
CA ILE A 31 -1.59 -3.38 18.28
C ILE A 31 -1.50 -2.57 16.99
N ALA A 32 -2.43 -1.65 16.82
CA ALA A 32 -2.40 -0.67 15.75
C ALA A 32 -1.58 0.56 16.19
N SER A 33 -0.80 1.14 15.30
CA SER A 33 -0.14 2.42 15.57
C SER A 33 -0.05 3.32 14.35
N ASP A 34 -0.09 4.62 14.59
CA ASP A 34 0.06 5.66 13.57
C ASP A 34 0.57 6.94 14.23
N LEU A 35 0.96 7.94 13.43
CA LEU A 35 1.29 9.28 13.93
C LEU A 35 0.05 10.05 14.40
N ALA A 36 -1.10 9.80 13.78
CA ALA A 36 -2.38 10.40 14.16
C ALA A 36 -2.89 9.88 15.50
N GLU A 37 -3.86 10.57 16.09
CA GLU A 37 -4.49 10.14 17.34
C GLU A 37 -5.39 8.92 17.14
N ALA A 38 -5.56 8.14 18.20
CA ALA A 38 -6.45 6.98 18.22
C ALA A 38 -7.89 7.33 17.85
N ARG A 39 -8.57 6.41 17.19
CA ARG A 39 -10.03 6.49 17.12
C ARG A 39 -10.61 6.22 18.51
N PRO A 40 -11.67 6.94 18.92
CA PRO A 40 -12.31 6.65 20.20
C PRO A 40 -12.70 5.18 20.34
N GLY A 41 -12.28 4.54 21.45
CA GLY A 41 -12.64 3.15 21.77
C GLY A 41 -11.69 2.08 21.20
N ASP A 42 -10.55 2.43 20.60
CA ASP A 42 -9.51 1.44 20.23
C ASP A 42 -8.41 1.38 21.31
N ASP A 43 -8.64 0.60 22.36
CA ASP A 43 -7.69 0.40 23.47
C ASP A 43 -6.40 -0.34 23.05
N LEU A 44 -6.37 -0.89 21.82
CA LEU A 44 -5.21 -1.56 21.23
C LEU A 44 -4.52 -0.69 20.18
N TYR A 45 -4.61 0.61 20.37
CA TYR A 45 -3.94 1.60 19.54
C TYR A 45 -2.88 2.35 20.34
N GLU A 46 -1.74 2.59 19.70
CA GLU A 46 -0.62 3.36 20.26
C GLU A 46 -0.19 4.43 19.27
N ARG A 47 -0.16 5.67 19.70
CA ARG A 47 0.44 6.72 18.88
C ARG A 47 1.94 6.52 18.78
N LEU A 48 2.48 6.45 17.57
CA LEU A 48 3.90 6.21 17.31
C LEU A 48 4.41 7.03 16.13
N ASP A 49 5.46 7.80 16.38
CA ASP A 49 6.31 8.36 15.34
C ASP A 49 7.47 7.40 15.08
N CYS A 50 7.45 6.69 13.94
CA CYS A 50 8.49 5.72 13.59
C CYS A 50 9.88 6.35 13.38
N THR A 51 9.98 7.67 13.20
CA THR A 51 11.26 8.36 13.10
C THR A 51 11.98 8.47 14.44
N GLN A 52 11.30 8.20 15.56
CA GLN A 52 11.84 8.24 16.91
C GLN A 52 12.30 6.83 17.34
N ALA A 53 13.60 6.56 17.21
CA ALA A 53 14.18 5.23 17.45
C ALA A 53 13.83 4.65 18.84
N GLU A 54 13.92 5.50 19.88
CA GLU A 54 13.64 5.10 21.26
C GLU A 54 12.17 4.76 21.48
N ALA A 55 11.24 5.52 20.85
CA ALA A 55 9.82 5.24 20.94
C ALA A 55 9.44 3.90 20.26
N VAL A 56 10.06 3.59 19.10
CA VAL A 56 9.89 2.30 18.42
C VAL A 56 10.41 1.15 19.29
N ALA A 57 11.62 1.29 19.82
CA ALA A 57 12.25 0.27 20.66
C ALA A 57 11.47 0.03 21.98
N ASP A 58 11.01 1.11 22.62
CA ASP A 58 10.21 1.04 23.83
C ASP A 58 8.87 0.31 23.59
N LEU A 59 8.14 0.69 22.56
CA LEU A 59 6.86 0.06 22.23
C LEU A 59 7.02 -1.44 21.94
N ILE A 60 8.01 -1.82 21.13
CA ILE A 60 8.29 -3.22 20.81
C ILE A 60 8.62 -4.01 22.07
N SER A 61 9.51 -3.47 22.94
CA SER A 61 9.93 -4.13 24.16
C SER A 61 8.81 -4.28 25.19
N ARG A 62 8.07 -3.19 25.53
CA ARG A 62 7.04 -3.23 26.58
C ARG A 62 5.78 -4.00 26.18
N ARG A 63 5.57 -4.20 24.89
CA ARG A 63 4.44 -5.00 24.36
C ARG A 63 4.86 -6.40 23.94
N ASP A 64 6.13 -6.79 24.12
CA ASP A 64 6.72 -8.09 23.70
C ASP A 64 6.33 -8.44 22.25
N ILE A 65 6.60 -7.55 21.31
CA ILE A 65 6.20 -7.69 19.90
C ILE A 65 7.07 -8.74 19.20
N ASP A 66 6.44 -9.70 18.54
CA ASP A 66 7.11 -10.74 17.74
C ASP A 66 7.17 -10.38 16.25
N VAL A 67 6.17 -9.61 15.75
CA VAL A 67 6.04 -9.30 14.32
C VAL A 67 5.68 -7.83 14.13
N VAL A 68 6.39 -7.13 13.27
CA VAL A 68 6.09 -5.75 12.89
C VAL A 68 5.68 -5.68 11.43
N TYR A 69 4.45 -5.24 11.15
CA TYR A 69 4.04 -4.82 9.82
C TYR A 69 4.29 -3.32 9.69
N HIS A 70 5.42 -2.97 9.05
CA HIS A 70 5.84 -1.57 8.94
C HIS A 70 5.24 -0.92 7.69
N LEU A 71 4.05 -0.31 7.85
CA LEU A 71 3.31 0.32 6.74
C LEU A 71 3.45 1.84 6.71
N ALA A 72 4.01 2.45 7.75
CA ALA A 72 4.19 3.91 7.84
C ALA A 72 5.10 4.41 6.72
N ALA A 73 4.57 5.26 5.84
CA ALA A 73 5.30 5.83 4.71
C ALA A 73 4.59 7.06 4.14
N LEU A 74 5.33 7.99 3.56
CA LEU A 74 4.80 9.00 2.64
C LEU A 74 4.74 8.41 1.23
N LEU A 75 3.57 8.59 0.55
CA LEU A 75 3.28 7.99 -0.76
C LEU A 75 3.80 8.84 -1.91
N SER A 76 3.77 8.27 -3.13
CA SER A 76 4.45 8.74 -4.32
C SER A 76 4.29 10.23 -4.63
N ALA A 77 3.06 10.75 -4.77
CA ALA A 77 2.87 12.16 -5.14
C ALA A 77 3.24 13.11 -3.98
N VAL A 78 2.86 12.76 -2.74
CA VAL A 78 3.21 13.55 -1.55
C VAL A 78 4.73 13.55 -1.32
N ALA A 79 5.40 12.45 -1.60
CA ALA A 79 6.85 12.35 -1.44
C ALA A 79 7.62 13.27 -2.40
N GLU A 80 7.13 13.48 -3.64
CA GLU A 80 7.74 14.40 -4.59
C GLU A 80 7.64 15.86 -4.11
N ASP A 81 6.54 16.23 -3.47
CA ASP A 81 6.36 17.58 -2.90
C ASP A 81 7.20 17.79 -1.63
N ARG A 82 7.52 16.72 -0.89
CA ARG A 82 8.18 16.75 0.41
C ARG A 82 9.31 15.71 0.50
N PRO A 83 10.38 15.80 -0.32
CA PRO A 83 11.38 14.74 -0.44
C PRO A 83 12.21 14.49 0.83
N GLN A 84 12.46 15.52 1.64
CA GLN A 84 13.18 15.36 2.92
C GLN A 84 12.34 14.61 3.95
N ASP A 85 11.06 14.95 4.06
CA ASP A 85 10.14 14.25 4.96
C ASP A 85 9.93 12.80 4.50
N ALA A 86 9.81 12.59 3.18
CA ALA A 86 9.72 11.25 2.60
C ALA A 86 10.95 10.41 2.94
N TRP A 87 12.15 10.98 2.83
CA TRP A 87 13.37 10.28 3.25
C TRP A 87 13.35 9.97 4.75
N SER A 88 13.04 10.93 5.59
CA SER A 88 12.99 10.75 7.04
C SER A 88 11.99 9.66 7.44
N VAL A 89 10.74 9.76 6.98
CA VAL A 89 9.70 8.79 7.35
C VAL A 89 9.99 7.41 6.76
N ASN A 90 10.27 7.33 5.45
CA ASN A 90 10.39 6.05 4.76
C ASN A 90 11.69 5.32 5.07
N MET A 91 12.79 6.04 5.29
CA MET A 91 14.11 5.44 5.53
C MET A 91 14.48 5.38 7.00
N SER A 92 14.41 6.51 7.74
CA SER A 92 14.73 6.47 9.17
C SER A 92 13.71 5.65 9.95
N GLY A 93 12.42 5.72 9.56
CA GLY A 93 11.37 4.88 10.15
C GLY A 93 11.65 3.39 9.97
N LEU A 94 11.96 2.95 8.74
CA LEU A 94 12.32 1.55 8.46
C LEU A 94 13.59 1.14 9.20
N TYR A 95 14.63 1.99 9.19
CA TYR A 95 15.89 1.71 9.88
C TYR A 95 15.65 1.48 11.38
N ASN A 96 14.86 2.33 12.04
CA ASN A 96 14.54 2.21 13.45
C ASN A 96 13.80 0.90 13.76
N VAL A 97 12.84 0.50 12.89
CA VAL A 97 12.12 -0.77 13.03
C VAL A 97 13.06 -1.96 12.85
N LEU A 98 13.97 -1.94 11.87
CA LEU A 98 14.94 -3.01 11.66
C LEU A 98 15.96 -3.12 12.80
N GLU A 99 16.43 -2.01 13.36
CA GLU A 99 17.30 -2.01 14.56
C GLU A 99 16.59 -2.57 15.79
N ALA A 100 15.32 -2.19 16.00
CA ALA A 100 14.53 -2.77 17.07
C ALA A 100 14.26 -4.27 16.83
N ALA A 101 13.95 -4.66 15.60
CA ALA A 101 13.77 -6.06 15.22
C ALA A 101 15.04 -6.90 15.47
N ARG A 102 16.20 -6.38 15.11
CA ARG A 102 17.50 -7.00 15.42
C ARG A 102 17.73 -7.19 16.92
N ARG A 103 17.36 -6.17 17.72
CA ARG A 103 17.55 -6.18 19.18
C ARG A 103 16.61 -7.13 19.91
N PHE A 104 15.34 -7.20 19.47
CA PHE A 104 14.28 -7.92 20.18
C PHE A 104 13.84 -9.21 19.47
N GLY A 105 14.42 -9.56 18.30
CA GLY A 105 14.13 -10.81 17.59
C GLY A 105 12.80 -10.80 16.83
N CYS A 106 12.33 -9.62 16.38
CA CYS A 106 11.05 -9.52 15.66
C CYS A 106 11.19 -9.87 14.18
N GLN A 107 10.15 -10.48 13.61
CA GLN A 107 9.94 -10.58 12.18
C GLN A 107 9.40 -9.22 11.64
N VAL A 108 9.80 -8.81 10.44
CA VAL A 108 9.40 -7.52 9.84
C VAL A 108 8.77 -7.73 8.46
N PHE A 109 7.62 -7.13 8.22
CA PHE A 109 7.07 -6.93 6.89
C PHE A 109 7.34 -5.50 6.41
N PHE A 110 7.91 -5.38 5.21
CA PHE A 110 8.15 -4.11 4.52
C PHE A 110 7.42 -4.07 3.16
N PRO A 111 6.44 -3.16 2.96
CA PRO A 111 5.79 -3.00 1.68
C PRO A 111 6.69 -2.24 0.71
N SER A 112 7.33 -2.95 -0.23
CA SER A 112 7.89 -2.32 -1.41
C SER A 112 6.77 -2.04 -2.43
N SER A 113 7.12 -1.57 -3.61
CA SER A 113 6.17 -1.05 -4.59
C SER A 113 6.66 -1.25 -6.02
N ILE A 114 5.74 -1.29 -6.95
CA ILE A 114 6.00 -1.14 -8.39
C ILE A 114 6.85 0.12 -8.69
N ALA A 115 6.79 1.13 -7.83
CA ALA A 115 7.60 2.34 -7.92
C ALA A 115 9.11 2.12 -7.70
N ALA A 116 9.54 0.97 -7.19
CA ALA A 116 10.95 0.59 -7.11
C ALA A 116 11.59 0.38 -8.49
N PHE A 117 10.79 0.23 -9.53
CA PHE A 117 11.23 0.15 -10.91
C PHE A 117 11.29 1.53 -11.57
N GLY A 118 11.89 1.61 -12.74
CA GLY A 118 12.05 2.86 -13.48
C GLY A 118 12.06 2.65 -15.00
N PRO A 119 12.28 3.70 -15.79
CA PRO A 119 12.15 3.67 -17.26
C PRO A 119 13.06 2.65 -17.97
N SER A 120 14.16 2.23 -17.35
CA SER A 120 15.08 1.21 -17.89
C SER A 120 14.68 -0.24 -17.56
N THR A 121 13.62 -0.42 -16.78
CA THR A 121 13.08 -1.74 -16.44
C THR A 121 12.17 -2.25 -17.56
N PRO A 122 12.18 -3.57 -17.90
CA PRO A 122 11.19 -4.13 -18.82
C PRO A 122 9.77 -3.83 -18.35
N ARG A 123 8.96 -3.23 -19.22
CA ARG A 123 7.64 -2.72 -18.82
C ARG A 123 6.56 -3.79 -18.70
N ARG A 124 6.70 -4.93 -19.39
CA ARG A 124 5.72 -6.05 -19.40
C ARG A 124 6.38 -7.31 -18.87
N GLY A 125 5.67 -7.99 -17.98
CA GLY A 125 6.20 -9.18 -17.32
C GLY A 125 7.51 -8.87 -16.62
N THR A 126 7.59 -7.73 -15.90
CA THR A 126 8.82 -7.28 -15.23
C THR A 126 9.36 -8.37 -14.34
N PRO A 127 10.60 -8.90 -14.61
CA PRO A 127 11.14 -10.03 -13.88
C PRO A 127 11.36 -9.73 -12.39
N GLN A 128 11.38 -10.79 -11.58
CA GLN A 128 11.72 -10.70 -10.15
C GLN A 128 13.07 -10.03 -9.92
N ILE A 129 14.08 -10.41 -10.69
CA ILE A 129 15.43 -9.83 -10.69
C ILE A 129 15.61 -9.01 -11.96
N THR A 130 15.75 -7.70 -11.80
CA THR A 130 15.95 -6.77 -12.91
C THR A 130 16.54 -5.45 -12.42
N ILE A 131 16.79 -4.53 -13.35
CA ILE A 131 17.31 -3.18 -13.04
C ILE A 131 16.24 -2.37 -12.32
N GLN A 132 16.59 -1.85 -11.16
CA GLN A 132 15.78 -0.93 -10.35
C GLN A 132 16.45 0.45 -10.38
N ARG A 133 15.97 1.35 -11.26
CA ARG A 133 16.43 2.75 -11.36
C ARG A 133 15.23 3.69 -11.39
N PRO A 134 14.52 3.82 -10.28
CA PRO A 134 13.38 4.72 -10.19
C PRO A 134 13.81 6.18 -10.37
N THR A 135 12.89 7.01 -10.83
CA THR A 135 13.07 8.44 -11.05
C THR A 135 12.34 9.31 -10.04
N THR A 136 11.71 8.69 -9.04
CA THR A 136 10.96 9.35 -7.97
C THR A 136 11.65 9.13 -6.63
N ILE A 137 11.56 10.11 -5.71
CA ILE A 137 12.10 9.94 -4.34
C ILE A 137 11.43 8.77 -3.62
N TYR A 138 10.14 8.58 -3.83
CA TYR A 138 9.41 7.44 -3.29
C TYR A 138 10.00 6.11 -3.76
N GLY A 139 10.22 5.97 -5.07
CA GLY A 139 10.85 4.78 -5.65
C GLY A 139 12.28 4.55 -5.13
N VAL A 140 13.07 5.62 -4.99
CA VAL A 140 14.41 5.56 -4.40
C VAL A 140 14.36 5.01 -2.98
N THR A 141 13.43 5.50 -2.13
CA THR A 141 13.28 4.98 -0.76
C THR A 141 12.82 3.52 -0.74
N LYS A 142 12.00 3.09 -1.72
CA LYS A 142 11.58 1.67 -1.79
C LYS A 142 12.75 0.75 -2.17
N VAL A 143 13.58 1.11 -3.16
CA VAL A 143 14.79 0.34 -3.50
C VAL A 143 15.77 0.31 -2.32
N ALA A 144 16.03 1.47 -1.70
CA ALA A 144 16.92 1.53 -0.54
C ALA A 144 16.40 0.68 0.62
N GLY A 145 15.07 0.67 0.85
CA GLY A 145 14.42 -0.16 1.86
C GLY A 145 14.54 -1.67 1.57
N GLU A 146 14.37 -2.08 0.31
CA GLU A 146 14.62 -3.47 -0.11
C GLU A 146 16.05 -3.90 0.22
N LEU A 147 17.04 -3.12 -0.20
CA LEU A 147 18.46 -3.40 0.06
C LEU A 147 18.79 -3.40 1.56
N LEU A 148 18.14 -2.52 2.33
CA LEU A 148 18.33 -2.46 3.77
C LEU A 148 17.76 -3.71 4.45
N CYS A 149 16.57 -4.17 4.06
CA CYS A 149 16.00 -5.43 4.54
C CYS A 149 16.90 -6.63 4.23
N ASP A 150 17.44 -6.72 3.01
CA ASP A 150 18.37 -7.79 2.62
C ASP A 150 19.68 -7.74 3.43
N TYR A 151 20.20 -6.54 3.68
CA TYR A 151 21.37 -6.36 4.55
C TYR A 151 21.12 -6.86 5.97
N TYR A 152 19.97 -6.47 6.58
CA TYR A 152 19.61 -6.91 7.93
C TYR A 152 19.37 -8.41 8.01
N ALA A 153 18.76 -8.99 6.99
CA ALA A 153 18.58 -10.44 6.90
C ALA A 153 19.91 -11.18 6.83
N THR A 154 20.81 -10.75 5.93
CA THR A 154 22.09 -11.41 5.69
C THR A 154 23.07 -11.20 6.85
N ARG A 155 23.15 -9.97 7.38
CA ARG A 155 24.17 -9.60 8.36
C ARG A 155 23.78 -9.94 9.78
N PHE A 156 22.49 -9.85 10.11
CA PHE A 156 22.00 -9.95 11.49
C PHE A 156 20.93 -11.03 11.69
N GLY A 157 20.51 -11.72 10.62
CA GLY A 157 19.52 -12.78 10.70
C GLY A 157 18.08 -12.29 10.95
N VAL A 158 17.79 -11.00 10.74
CA VAL A 158 16.42 -10.47 10.86
C VAL A 158 15.55 -11.07 9.76
N ASP A 159 14.44 -11.69 10.11
CA ASP A 159 13.47 -12.19 9.13
C ASP A 159 12.64 -11.02 8.59
N ALA A 160 13.20 -10.28 7.64
CA ALA A 160 12.58 -9.18 6.94
C ALA A 160 12.00 -9.66 5.61
N ARG A 161 10.67 -9.56 5.46
CA ARG A 161 9.92 -10.00 4.26
C ARG A 161 9.19 -8.83 3.62
N GLY A 162 9.01 -8.86 2.31
CA GLY A 162 8.36 -7.77 1.61
C GLY A 162 7.78 -8.16 0.26
N LEU A 163 6.85 -7.31 -0.22
CA LEU A 163 6.20 -7.42 -1.51
C LEU A 163 6.38 -6.13 -2.30
N ARG A 164 6.68 -6.24 -3.60
CA ARG A 164 6.52 -5.14 -4.55
C ARG A 164 5.07 -5.10 -4.98
N LEU A 165 4.29 -4.31 -4.23
CA LEU A 165 2.87 -4.16 -4.45
C LEU A 165 2.62 -3.30 -5.70
N PRO A 166 1.69 -3.71 -6.58
CA PRO A 166 1.21 -2.87 -7.68
C PRO A 166 0.30 -1.75 -7.17
N GLY A 167 -0.38 -1.03 -8.05
CA GLY A 167 -1.40 -0.08 -7.64
C GLY A 167 -2.53 -0.77 -6.89
N LEU A 168 -2.84 -0.28 -5.69
CA LEU A 168 -3.85 -0.90 -4.83
C LEU A 168 -5.20 -0.20 -4.98
N VAL A 169 -6.27 -1.01 -5.06
CA VAL A 169 -7.65 -0.53 -5.08
C VAL A 169 -8.35 -0.97 -3.81
N SER A 170 -8.84 -0.01 -3.01
CA SER A 170 -9.47 -0.26 -1.70
C SER A 170 -10.88 0.32 -1.63
N SER A 171 -11.81 -0.41 -1.04
CA SER A 171 -13.17 0.06 -0.75
C SER A 171 -13.28 0.76 0.61
N VAL A 172 -12.30 0.60 1.49
CA VAL A 172 -12.36 1.05 2.90
C VAL A 172 -11.73 2.43 3.06
N ALA A 173 -10.42 2.54 2.84
CA ALA A 173 -9.72 3.80 3.04
C ALA A 173 -9.97 4.78 1.87
N PRO A 174 -10.03 6.10 2.15
CA PRO A 174 -10.00 7.09 1.09
C PRO A 174 -8.65 7.08 0.38
N PRO A 175 -8.58 7.68 -0.84
CA PRO A 175 -7.31 7.93 -1.52
C PRO A 175 -6.30 8.66 -0.63
N GLY A 176 -5.04 8.23 -0.68
CA GLY A 176 -3.97 8.74 0.21
C GLY A 176 -2.94 9.64 -0.49
N GLY A 177 -3.18 10.09 -1.73
CA GLY A 177 -2.23 10.86 -2.52
C GLY A 177 -1.32 10.01 -3.40
N GLY A 178 -1.73 8.77 -3.72
CA GLY A 178 -1.03 7.88 -4.64
C GLY A 178 -1.34 8.16 -6.12
N THR A 179 -0.42 7.80 -7.00
CA THR A 179 -0.61 7.94 -8.47
C THR A 179 -1.72 7.04 -9.00
N THR A 180 -2.08 5.97 -8.28
CA THR A 180 -3.13 5.00 -8.66
C THR A 180 -4.49 5.27 -8.02
N ASP A 181 -4.62 6.33 -7.25
CA ASP A 181 -5.85 6.70 -6.53
C ASP A 181 -7.05 6.95 -7.46
N TYR A 182 -6.78 7.29 -8.74
CA TYR A 182 -7.83 7.46 -9.74
C TYR A 182 -8.81 6.28 -9.80
N ALA A 183 -8.30 5.05 -9.63
CA ALA A 183 -9.13 3.86 -9.67
C ALA A 183 -10.15 3.85 -8.53
N VAL A 184 -9.70 4.13 -7.29
CA VAL A 184 -10.61 4.24 -6.13
C VAL A 184 -11.61 5.37 -6.30
N GLU A 185 -11.15 6.53 -6.81
CA GLU A 185 -11.99 7.71 -7.04
C GLU A 185 -13.08 7.46 -8.08
N MET A 186 -12.79 6.69 -9.15
CA MET A 186 -13.79 6.27 -10.15
C MET A 186 -14.93 5.49 -9.51
N PHE A 187 -14.65 4.49 -8.67
CA PHE A 187 -15.68 3.72 -7.98
C PHE A 187 -16.50 4.59 -7.02
N ARG A 188 -15.83 5.48 -6.26
CA ARG A 188 -16.53 6.42 -5.36
C ARG A 188 -17.40 7.41 -6.12
N ALA A 189 -16.97 7.87 -7.29
CA ALA A 189 -17.78 8.73 -8.16
C ALA A 189 -18.99 7.97 -8.73
N ALA A 190 -18.80 6.72 -9.12
CA ALA A 190 -19.87 5.89 -9.67
C ALA A 190 -21.03 5.69 -8.68
N VAL A 191 -20.74 5.34 -7.42
CA VAL A 191 -21.78 5.14 -6.40
C VAL A 191 -22.48 6.45 -6.02
N ARG A 192 -21.81 7.60 -6.18
CA ARG A 192 -22.40 8.93 -6.01
C ARG A 192 -23.11 9.45 -7.27
N ARG A 193 -23.20 8.64 -8.33
CA ARG A 193 -23.76 8.99 -9.64
C ARG A 193 -23.16 10.26 -10.26
N LYS A 194 -21.84 10.46 -10.04
CA LYS A 194 -21.10 11.62 -10.53
C LYS A 194 -20.20 11.25 -11.69
N ARG A 195 -19.90 12.24 -12.55
CA ARG A 195 -18.82 12.13 -13.53
C ARG A 195 -17.48 12.20 -12.79
N TYR A 196 -16.47 11.55 -13.36
CA TYR A 196 -15.11 11.60 -12.87
C TYR A 196 -14.15 12.06 -13.96
N CYS A 197 -13.27 12.99 -13.65
CA CYS A 197 -12.19 13.41 -14.54
C CYS A 197 -10.88 12.75 -14.08
N CYS A 198 -10.45 11.71 -14.80
CA CYS A 198 -9.23 10.99 -14.49
C CYS A 198 -8.00 11.85 -14.79
N PHE A 199 -7.06 11.89 -13.86
CA PHE A 199 -5.81 12.62 -13.99
C PHE A 199 -4.71 11.83 -14.73
N LEU A 200 -5.01 10.63 -15.24
CA LEU A 200 -4.15 9.89 -16.17
C LEU A 200 -4.83 9.78 -17.54
N ALA A 201 -4.03 9.60 -18.57
CA ALA A 201 -4.53 9.31 -19.91
C ALA A 201 -5.29 7.99 -19.94
N ALA A 202 -6.33 7.92 -20.78
CA ALA A 202 -7.24 6.77 -20.84
C ALA A 202 -6.54 5.43 -21.06
N GLU A 203 -5.44 5.42 -21.80
CA GLU A 203 -4.67 4.21 -22.19
C GLU A 203 -3.43 3.95 -21.31
N THR A 204 -3.25 4.69 -20.24
CA THR A 204 -2.15 4.48 -19.29
C THR A 204 -2.31 3.14 -18.61
N ARG A 205 -1.57 2.12 -19.04
CA ARG A 205 -1.65 0.76 -18.49
C ARG A 205 -0.77 0.62 -17.27
N LEU A 206 -1.36 0.16 -16.17
CA LEU A 206 -0.68 -0.08 -14.90
C LEU A 206 -1.04 -1.46 -14.35
N ASP A 207 -0.11 -2.06 -13.61
CA ASP A 207 -0.38 -3.24 -12.81
C ASP A 207 -1.14 -2.83 -11.55
N MET A 208 -2.25 -3.49 -11.27
CA MET A 208 -3.19 -3.17 -10.19
C MET A 208 -3.55 -4.43 -9.40
N MET A 209 -3.93 -4.25 -8.14
CA MET A 209 -4.41 -5.34 -7.29
C MET A 209 -5.51 -4.85 -6.34
N TYR A 210 -6.51 -5.70 -6.12
CA TYR A 210 -7.55 -5.41 -5.14
C TYR A 210 -7.04 -5.65 -3.71
N MET A 211 -7.39 -4.78 -2.78
CA MET A 211 -6.86 -4.82 -1.40
C MET A 211 -7.09 -6.14 -0.66
N PRO A 212 -8.22 -6.85 -0.80
CA PRO A 212 -8.37 -8.18 -0.20
C PRO A 212 -7.33 -9.20 -0.67
N ASP A 213 -6.89 -9.16 -1.95
CA ASP A 213 -5.80 -10.00 -2.43
C ASP A 213 -4.45 -9.56 -1.87
N ALA A 214 -4.20 -8.23 -1.79
CA ALA A 214 -2.98 -7.70 -1.20
C ALA A 214 -2.85 -8.05 0.29
N THR A 215 -3.94 -7.88 1.06
CA THR A 215 -3.98 -8.22 2.48
C THR A 215 -3.69 -9.71 2.71
N ARG A 216 -4.30 -10.58 1.90
CA ARG A 216 -4.03 -12.02 1.96
C ARG A 216 -2.58 -12.33 1.58
N ALA A 217 -2.06 -11.77 0.49
CA ALA A 217 -0.68 -11.98 0.06
C ALA A 217 0.34 -11.56 1.13
N ILE A 218 0.09 -10.45 1.83
CA ILE A 218 0.92 -9.99 2.95
C ILE A 218 0.92 -11.03 4.07
N MET A 219 -0.24 -11.52 4.47
CA MET A 219 -0.37 -12.51 5.56
C MET A 219 0.25 -13.85 5.16
N ASP A 220 -0.03 -14.34 3.94
CA ASP A 220 0.48 -15.61 3.44
C ASP A 220 2.03 -15.60 3.34
N LEU A 221 2.64 -14.49 2.88
CA LEU A 221 4.09 -14.35 2.86
C LEU A 221 4.68 -14.39 4.28
N MET A 222 4.07 -13.69 5.24
CA MET A 222 4.58 -13.64 6.62
C MET A 222 4.43 -14.97 7.37
N GLU A 223 3.52 -15.83 6.93
CA GLU A 223 3.32 -17.19 7.44
C GLU A 223 4.11 -18.26 6.66
N ALA A 224 4.63 -17.92 5.48
CA ALA A 224 5.36 -18.88 4.64
C ALA A 224 6.59 -19.44 5.34
N ASP A 225 6.91 -20.69 5.04
CA ASP A 225 8.12 -21.35 5.50
C ASP A 225 9.37 -20.59 5.00
N PRO A 226 10.21 -20.07 5.92
CA PRO A 226 11.39 -19.28 5.55
C PRO A 226 12.39 -20.05 4.69
N GLU A 227 12.44 -21.37 4.76
CA GLU A 227 13.34 -22.20 3.96
C GLU A 227 12.94 -22.28 2.49
N ARG A 228 11.67 -22.02 2.18
CA ARG A 228 11.14 -21.98 0.81
C ARG A 228 11.31 -20.63 0.13
N LEU A 229 11.62 -19.57 0.88
CA LEU A 229 11.70 -18.22 0.35
C LEU A 229 13.08 -17.94 -0.28
N ARG A 230 13.16 -17.96 -1.61
CA ARG A 230 14.38 -17.60 -2.35
C ARG A 230 14.76 -16.14 -2.21
N TYR A 231 13.77 -15.27 -2.09
CA TYR A 231 13.96 -13.81 -2.10
C TYR A 231 13.59 -13.13 -0.79
N ARG A 232 13.01 -13.82 0.19
CA ARG A 232 12.50 -13.29 1.47
C ARG A 232 11.81 -11.94 1.37
N ASN A 233 12.54 -10.92 0.94
CA ASN A 233 12.10 -9.56 0.72
C ASN A 233 11.83 -9.29 -0.76
N ALA A 234 10.87 -8.38 -1.03
CA ALA A 234 10.55 -7.80 -2.33
C ALA A 234 10.09 -8.78 -3.42
N TYR A 235 9.24 -9.77 -3.08
CA TYR A 235 8.56 -10.53 -4.10
C TYR A 235 7.66 -9.67 -4.98
N ASN A 236 7.73 -9.84 -6.29
CA ASN A 236 6.75 -9.30 -7.21
C ASN A 236 5.40 -9.99 -7.01
N VAL A 237 4.34 -9.19 -6.87
CA VAL A 237 2.94 -9.67 -6.87
C VAL A 237 2.10 -8.84 -7.82
N THR A 238 1.09 -9.43 -8.44
CA THR A 238 0.24 -8.79 -9.46
C THR A 238 -1.18 -9.31 -9.35
N GLY A 239 -2.16 -8.45 -9.60
CA GLY A 239 -3.57 -8.85 -9.72
C GLY A 239 -4.05 -8.77 -11.16
N MET A 240 -3.92 -7.61 -11.77
CA MET A 240 -4.41 -7.35 -13.13
C MET A 240 -3.66 -6.18 -13.76
N SER A 241 -3.44 -6.21 -15.07
CA SER A 241 -2.86 -5.10 -15.83
C SER A 241 -3.97 -4.40 -16.61
N VAL A 242 -4.35 -3.19 -16.17
CA VAL A 242 -5.55 -2.48 -16.67
C VAL A 242 -5.27 -1.01 -16.93
N THR A 243 -6.12 -0.39 -17.78
CA THR A 243 -6.10 1.03 -18.08
C THR A 243 -7.25 1.76 -17.38
N PRO A 244 -7.18 3.09 -17.19
CA PRO A 244 -8.30 3.90 -16.71
C PRO A 244 -9.57 3.71 -17.55
N ARG A 245 -9.44 3.55 -18.89
CA ARG A 245 -10.58 3.28 -19.78
C ARG A 245 -11.22 1.93 -19.50
N GLU A 246 -10.44 0.87 -19.32
CA GLU A 246 -10.96 -0.48 -19.02
C GLU A 246 -11.70 -0.49 -17.68
N ILE A 247 -11.17 0.16 -16.65
CA ILE A 247 -11.84 0.31 -15.34
C ILE A 247 -13.16 1.08 -15.51
N ALA A 248 -13.14 2.22 -16.22
CA ALA A 248 -14.35 3.01 -16.43
C ALA A 248 -15.42 2.26 -17.21
N ALA A 249 -15.04 1.49 -18.23
CA ALA A 249 -15.95 0.67 -19.02
C ALA A 249 -16.61 -0.42 -18.18
N GLU A 250 -15.83 -1.12 -17.36
CA GLU A 250 -16.37 -2.15 -16.46
C GLU A 250 -17.33 -1.54 -15.41
N ILE A 251 -16.98 -0.40 -14.82
CA ILE A 251 -17.87 0.34 -13.90
C ILE A 251 -19.18 0.71 -14.61
N SER A 252 -19.10 1.25 -15.84
CA SER A 252 -20.27 1.68 -16.60
C SER A 252 -21.22 0.52 -16.94
N GLY A 253 -20.71 -0.70 -17.09
CA GLY A 253 -21.51 -1.91 -17.24
C GLY A 253 -22.42 -2.20 -16.05
N HIS A 254 -22.01 -1.81 -14.85
CA HIS A 254 -22.76 -1.97 -13.59
C HIS A 254 -23.48 -0.71 -13.13
N ALA A 255 -22.99 0.47 -13.52
CA ALA A 255 -23.52 1.78 -13.18
C ALA A 255 -23.64 2.66 -14.43
N PRO A 256 -24.70 2.49 -15.25
CA PRO A 256 -24.83 3.14 -16.57
C PRO A 256 -24.82 4.68 -16.53
N SER A 257 -25.10 5.29 -15.40
CA SER A 257 -25.03 6.75 -15.20
C SER A 257 -23.62 7.27 -14.98
N PHE A 258 -22.63 6.39 -14.75
CA PHE A 258 -21.25 6.79 -14.58
C PHE A 258 -20.59 7.13 -15.92
N ALA A 259 -19.82 8.21 -15.94
CA ALA A 259 -19.00 8.59 -17.09
C ALA A 259 -17.65 9.11 -16.61
N ALA A 260 -16.58 8.73 -17.31
CA ALA A 260 -15.24 9.20 -17.08
C ALA A 260 -14.74 10.08 -18.22
N ASP A 261 -14.16 11.21 -17.87
CA ASP A 261 -13.36 12.06 -18.75
C ASP A 261 -11.88 11.91 -18.36
N TYR A 262 -10.97 12.30 -19.26
CA TYR A 262 -9.52 12.13 -19.05
C TYR A 262 -8.82 13.45 -19.32
N ARG A 263 -8.12 13.96 -18.30
CA ARG A 263 -7.26 15.15 -18.40
C ARG A 263 -6.01 14.91 -17.58
N SER A 264 -4.95 14.47 -18.25
CA SER A 264 -3.71 14.09 -17.61
C SER A 264 -3.08 15.23 -16.82
N ASP A 265 -2.77 14.95 -15.56
CA ASP A 265 -1.84 15.75 -14.76
C ASP A 265 -0.41 15.40 -15.18
N PRO A 266 0.42 16.35 -15.62
CA PRO A 266 1.74 16.04 -16.17
C PRO A 266 2.67 15.30 -15.19
N LEU A 267 2.64 15.66 -13.90
CA LEU A 267 3.50 15.05 -12.90
C LEU A 267 3.06 13.60 -12.64
N ARG A 268 1.78 13.37 -12.37
CA ARG A 268 1.23 12.02 -12.11
C ARG A 268 1.33 11.12 -13.33
N GLN A 269 1.15 11.67 -14.54
CA GLN A 269 1.34 10.93 -15.78
C GLN A 269 2.79 10.49 -15.97
N ALA A 270 3.75 11.39 -15.74
CA ALA A 270 5.18 11.06 -15.84
C ALA A 270 5.59 9.97 -14.82
N ILE A 271 5.05 10.02 -13.61
CA ILE A 271 5.25 8.98 -12.59
C ILE A 271 4.68 7.64 -13.09
N ALA A 272 3.42 7.62 -13.54
CA ALA A 272 2.76 6.41 -14.04
C ALA A 272 3.50 5.81 -15.25
N ASP A 273 3.98 6.65 -16.17
CA ASP A 273 4.72 6.23 -17.36
C ASP A 273 6.10 5.64 -17.04
N SER A 274 6.65 5.94 -15.87
CA SER A 274 7.92 5.39 -15.40
C SER A 274 7.80 3.97 -14.81
N TRP A 275 6.57 3.50 -14.52
CA TRP A 275 6.31 2.22 -13.86
C TRP A 275 6.05 1.09 -14.85
N PRO A 276 6.27 -0.17 -14.42
CA PRO A 276 5.85 -1.35 -15.18
C PRO A 276 4.34 -1.38 -15.45
N GLN A 277 4.01 -1.98 -16.60
CA GLN A 277 2.61 -2.26 -16.98
C GLN A 277 2.11 -3.57 -16.38
N SER A 278 3.02 -4.52 -16.11
CA SER A 278 2.74 -5.79 -15.45
C SER A 278 4.01 -6.39 -14.83
N LEU A 279 3.85 -7.08 -13.70
CA LEU A 279 4.92 -7.77 -12.99
C LEU A 279 4.83 -9.29 -13.26
N ASP A 280 5.98 -9.95 -13.32
CA ASP A 280 6.06 -11.42 -13.25
C ASP A 280 6.06 -11.85 -11.77
N ALA A 281 5.02 -12.55 -11.36
CA ALA A 281 4.84 -13.08 -10.01
C ALA A 281 5.12 -14.62 -9.94
N SER A 282 5.83 -15.19 -10.89
CA SER A 282 6.14 -16.64 -10.92
C SER A 282 6.88 -17.09 -9.65
N ALA A 283 7.87 -16.33 -9.22
CA ALA A 283 8.60 -16.60 -7.99
C ALA A 283 7.69 -16.67 -6.74
N ALA A 284 6.75 -15.74 -6.61
CA ALA A 284 5.80 -15.74 -5.51
C ALA A 284 4.86 -16.96 -5.54
N ARG A 285 4.42 -17.36 -6.75
CA ARG A 285 3.58 -18.56 -6.93
C ARG A 285 4.33 -19.83 -6.56
N GLU A 286 5.58 -19.95 -6.99
CA GLU A 286 6.40 -21.13 -6.75
C GLU A 286 6.82 -21.27 -5.28
N ASP A 287 7.27 -20.20 -4.66
CA ASP A 287 7.87 -20.25 -3.33
C ASP A 287 6.85 -20.34 -2.20
N TRP A 288 5.74 -19.61 -2.30
CA TRP A 288 4.75 -19.56 -1.22
C TRP A 288 3.28 -19.60 -1.69
N GLY A 289 3.03 -19.94 -2.96
CA GLY A 289 1.69 -20.26 -3.44
C GLY A 289 0.80 -19.02 -3.70
N PHE A 290 1.39 -17.87 -4.01
CA PHE A 290 0.64 -16.65 -4.34
C PHE A 290 -0.37 -16.89 -5.47
N ALA A 291 -1.64 -16.55 -5.22
CA ALA A 291 -2.72 -16.65 -6.21
C ALA A 291 -3.78 -15.57 -5.97
N PRO A 292 -3.82 -14.52 -6.79
CA PRO A 292 -4.87 -13.51 -6.70
C PRO A 292 -6.23 -14.13 -7.09
N ARG A 293 -7.32 -13.64 -6.46
CA ARG A 293 -8.69 -14.16 -6.65
C ARG A 293 -9.58 -13.22 -7.44
N PHE A 294 -9.18 -11.95 -7.53
CA PHE A 294 -9.99 -10.92 -8.16
C PHE A 294 -9.39 -10.51 -9.50
N ASP A 295 -10.17 -10.69 -10.56
CA ASP A 295 -10.01 -9.99 -11.83
C ASP A 295 -10.76 -8.64 -11.79
N LEU A 296 -10.72 -7.88 -12.90
CA LEU A 296 -11.37 -6.58 -13.00
C LEU A 296 -12.88 -6.68 -12.74
N ALA A 297 -13.56 -7.68 -13.29
CA ALA A 297 -15.00 -7.86 -13.16
C ALA A 297 -15.40 -8.23 -11.71
N ALA A 298 -14.67 -9.14 -11.07
CA ALA A 298 -14.92 -9.54 -9.68
C ALA A 298 -14.63 -8.37 -8.71
N MET A 299 -13.52 -7.65 -8.91
CA MET A 299 -13.20 -6.45 -8.15
C MET A 299 -14.29 -5.39 -8.30
N THR A 300 -14.76 -5.11 -9.53
CA THR A 300 -15.77 -4.09 -9.79
C THR A 300 -17.08 -4.40 -9.07
N ARG A 301 -17.55 -5.64 -9.12
CA ARG A 301 -18.77 -6.05 -8.40
C ARG A 301 -18.62 -5.87 -6.88
N ASP A 302 -17.53 -6.32 -6.31
CA ASP A 302 -17.31 -6.24 -4.85
C ASP A 302 -17.13 -4.80 -4.39
N MET A 303 -16.34 -3.99 -5.11
CA MET A 303 -16.14 -2.56 -4.83
C MET A 303 -17.46 -1.80 -4.82
N LEU A 304 -18.29 -1.96 -5.86
CA LEU A 304 -19.58 -1.27 -5.95
C LEU A 304 -20.53 -1.73 -4.83
N ALA A 305 -20.57 -3.03 -4.53
CA ALA A 305 -21.40 -3.56 -3.45
C ALA A 305 -21.01 -2.98 -2.09
N ARG A 306 -19.70 -2.98 -1.74
CA ARG A 306 -19.20 -2.45 -0.47
C ARG A 306 -19.41 -0.96 -0.33
N LEU A 307 -19.11 -0.19 -1.39
CA LEU A 307 -19.27 1.26 -1.34
C LEU A 307 -20.74 1.67 -1.25
N ASN A 308 -21.66 0.98 -1.94
CA ASN A 308 -23.10 1.23 -1.79
C ASN A 308 -23.60 0.89 -0.38
N ALA A 309 -23.12 -0.21 0.24
CA ALA A 309 -23.47 -0.56 1.60
C ALA A 309 -22.97 0.48 2.62
N ALA A 310 -21.80 1.07 2.38
CA ALA A 310 -21.22 2.08 3.27
C ALA A 310 -21.87 3.47 3.15
N THR A 311 -22.49 3.80 2.00
CA THR A 311 -23.09 5.12 1.78
C THR A 311 -24.52 5.24 2.35
N GLY A 312 -25.20 4.16 2.74
CA GLY A 312 -26.58 4.20 3.26
C GLY A 312 -27.59 4.84 2.27
N PRO A 313 -28.86 4.93 2.56
CA PRO A 313 -29.78 5.76 1.78
C PRO A 313 -29.37 7.24 1.96
N PHE A 314 -29.13 7.92 0.86
CA PHE A 314 -28.54 9.25 0.70
C PHE A 314 -28.98 10.28 1.75
N ASP A 315 -28.03 10.81 2.52
CA ASP A 315 -28.14 12.10 3.18
C ASP A 315 -27.37 13.14 2.34
N ASP A 316 -28.11 13.94 1.57
CA ASP A 316 -27.59 15.02 0.72
C ASP A 316 -27.06 16.23 1.52
N SER A 317 -27.00 16.17 2.85
CA SER A 317 -26.76 17.33 3.73
C SER A 317 -25.32 17.58 4.12
N ILE A 318 -24.32 16.77 3.69
CA ILE A 318 -22.92 17.00 4.05
C ILE A 318 -22.12 17.48 2.83
N SER A 319 -22.27 18.74 2.51
CA SER A 319 -21.29 19.50 1.71
C SER A 319 -20.09 19.86 2.58
N HIS A 320 -19.09 19.02 2.67
CA HIS A 320 -17.82 19.39 3.29
C HIS A 320 -16.97 20.18 2.30
N GLY A 321 -16.81 21.46 2.62
CA GLY A 321 -15.89 22.37 1.97
C GLY A 321 -14.46 21.81 2.05
N VAL A 322 -13.78 21.84 0.91
CA VAL A 322 -12.34 21.64 0.79
C VAL A 322 -11.68 22.73 1.64
N PRO A 323 -10.80 22.41 2.61
CA PRO A 323 -10.03 23.44 3.27
C PRO A 323 -9.06 24.07 2.26
N ASN A 324 -9.23 25.34 1.99
CA ASN A 324 -8.34 26.14 1.21
C ASN A 324 -7.00 26.24 1.94
N ALA A 325 -5.96 25.56 1.47
CA ALA A 325 -4.60 25.65 1.99
C ALA A 325 -3.91 26.92 1.46
N ASN A 326 -4.46 28.09 1.85
CA ASN A 326 -3.80 29.39 1.72
C ASN A 326 -4.13 30.23 2.95
N ALA A 327 -3.47 29.93 4.07
CA ALA A 327 -3.32 30.86 5.18
C ALA A 327 -1.82 30.96 5.46
N GLY A 328 -1.26 32.11 5.09
CA GLY A 328 0.15 32.41 5.16
C GLY A 328 0.71 32.37 6.57
N PHE A 329 1.97 32.04 6.63
CA PHE A 329 2.84 32.42 7.74
C PHE A 329 3.64 33.65 7.30
N GLY A 330 3.38 34.79 8.00
CA GLY A 330 4.28 35.91 8.05
C GLY A 330 5.41 35.65 9.04
#